data_df93620b16c658ffd666c3f572979980
#
_entry.id   df93620b16c658ffd666c3f572979980
#
_cell.length_a   1.000
_cell.length_b   1.000
_cell.length_c   1.000
_cell.angle_alpha   90.00
_cell.angle_beta   90.00
_cell.angle_gamma   90.00
#
_symmetry.space_group_name_H-M   'P 1'
#
loop_
_entity.id
_entity.type
_entity.pdbx_description
1 polymer ?
#
loop_
_entity_poly.entity_id
_entity_poly.type
_entity_poly.pdbx_seq_one_letter_code
_entity_poly.pdbx_strand_id
1 'polypeptide(L)'
;MKTNKLSVLCLAGALLLTGVSFTSCLKGDEVDTNQYIGGISLNVFGPSPVARGGELRFLGSGMNQVTAVVLPGCADITDIKVISDTEIRITVPQEAQPGLVTLRTPNGDITTKTELTFTEPISIESFTPSAVLPGDELTIEGEYLNLIHEVIF
;
A
#
# COMPACT_ATOMS: atom_id res chain seq x y z
N MET A 1 -21.23 44.42 70.03
CA MET A 1 -20.21 43.73 69.21
C MET A 1 -20.89 43.14 68.04
N LYS A 2 -20.70 43.72 66.86
CA LYS A 2 -21.35 43.28 65.59
C LYS A 2 -20.33 42.47 64.83
N THR A 3 -20.63 41.23 64.67
CA THR A 3 -19.85 40.32 63.82
C THR A 3 -20.31 40.48 62.37
N ASN A 4 -19.44 40.98 61.51
CA ASN A 4 -19.69 41.14 60.14
C ASN A 4 -19.51 39.71 59.43
N LYS A 5 -20.61 39.14 59.03
CA LYS A 5 -20.61 38.03 58.14
C LYS A 5 -20.36 38.55 56.70
N LEU A 6 -19.12 38.53 56.30
CA LEU A 6 -18.81 38.82 54.92
C LEU A 6 -19.22 37.60 54.02
N SER A 7 -20.15 37.87 53.16
CA SER A 7 -20.80 36.88 52.31
C SER A 7 -19.81 36.35 51.28
N VAL A 8 -19.54 35.08 51.35
CA VAL A 8 -18.74 34.33 50.37
C VAL A 8 -19.56 34.00 49.12
N LEU A 9 -20.45 34.87 48.75
CA LEU A 9 -21.37 34.60 47.64
C LEU A 9 -20.87 35.08 46.26
N CYS A 10 -19.74 35.75 46.20
CA CYS A 10 -19.23 36.29 44.94
C CYS A 10 -18.26 35.37 44.21
N LEU A 11 -17.90 34.20 44.75
CA LEU A 11 -16.97 33.28 44.12
C LEU A 11 -17.62 32.17 43.31
N ALA A 12 -18.92 32.01 43.39
CA ALA A 12 -19.62 31.00 42.64
C ALA A 12 -20.02 31.43 41.21
N GLY A 13 -19.94 32.73 40.91
CA GLY A 13 -20.34 33.24 39.59
C GLY A 13 -19.26 33.24 38.52
N ALA A 14 -18.00 33.05 38.92
CA ALA A 14 -16.89 33.13 37.97
C ALA A 14 -16.53 31.78 37.31
N LEU A 15 -17.17 30.70 37.73
CA LEU A 15 -16.85 29.36 37.26
C LEU A 15 -17.70 28.85 36.08
N LEU A 16 -18.59 29.68 35.57
CA LEU A 16 -19.54 29.25 34.52
C LEU A 16 -19.22 29.74 33.13
N LEU A 17 -18.07 30.33 32.91
CA LEU A 17 -17.77 30.98 31.62
C LEU A 17 -16.61 30.39 30.84
N THR A 18 -16.08 29.25 31.19
CA THR A 18 -14.97 28.65 30.46
C THR A 18 -15.24 27.22 30.01
N GLY A 19 -16.48 26.86 29.81
CA GLY A 19 -16.86 25.63 29.17
C GLY A 19 -16.89 25.75 27.64
N VAL A 20 -15.93 26.43 27.01
CA VAL A 20 -15.68 26.23 25.59
C VAL A 20 -14.85 24.96 25.47
N SER A 21 -15.53 23.85 25.49
CA SER A 21 -14.98 22.59 24.97
C SER A 21 -14.70 22.79 23.50
N PHE A 22 -13.47 23.18 23.17
CA PHE A 22 -12.94 22.91 21.86
C PHE A 22 -12.78 21.40 21.78
N THR A 23 -13.85 20.69 21.47
CA THR A 23 -13.74 19.42 20.82
C THR A 23 -13.23 19.73 19.42
N SER A 24 -11.93 19.97 19.34
CA SER A 24 -11.20 19.74 18.13
C SER A 24 -11.44 18.28 17.80
N CYS A 25 -12.39 18.02 16.90
CA CYS A 25 -12.38 16.81 16.11
C CYS A 25 -11.15 16.87 15.22
N LEU A 26 -9.98 16.68 15.81
CA LEU A 26 -8.95 15.94 15.17
C LEU A 26 -9.55 14.53 15.05
N LYS A 27 -10.24 14.27 13.93
CA LYS A 27 -10.07 12.97 13.30
C LYS A 27 -8.56 12.90 13.12
N GLY A 28 -7.87 12.38 14.11
CA GLY A 28 -6.53 11.92 13.93
C GLY A 28 -6.66 10.94 12.78
N ASP A 29 -6.03 11.24 11.67
CA ASP A 29 -5.65 10.19 10.76
C ASP A 29 -5.01 9.17 11.69
N GLU A 30 -5.66 8.01 11.84
CA GLU A 30 -5.06 6.91 12.57
C GLU A 30 -3.78 6.66 11.79
N VAL A 31 -2.66 7.05 12.39
CA VAL A 31 -1.35 6.74 11.83
C VAL A 31 -1.33 5.24 11.81
N ASP A 32 -1.45 4.68 10.61
CA ASP A 32 -1.47 3.25 10.42
C ASP A 32 -0.11 2.72 10.85
N THR A 33 -0.07 2.28 12.09
CA THR A 33 1.13 1.74 12.73
C THR A 33 1.69 0.52 12.01
N ASN A 34 0.90 -0.08 11.09
CA ASN A 34 1.35 -1.23 10.30
C ASN A 34 2.45 -0.87 9.29
N GLN A 35 2.65 0.41 8.99
CA GLN A 35 3.70 0.86 8.07
C GLN A 35 4.86 1.59 8.78
N TYR A 36 4.81 1.70 10.11
CA TYR A 36 5.88 2.32 10.89
C TYR A 36 6.18 1.51 12.15
N ILE A 37 7.32 0.85 12.18
CA ILE A 37 7.76 0.02 13.31
C ILE A 37 9.20 0.36 13.67
N GLY A 38 9.39 0.92 14.87
CA GLY A 38 10.72 1.11 15.47
C GLY A 38 11.68 1.98 14.65
N GLY A 39 11.18 3.02 13.99
CA GLY A 39 11.98 3.89 13.12
C GLY A 39 12.03 3.43 11.66
N ILE A 40 11.44 2.28 11.33
CA ILE A 40 11.31 1.77 9.98
C ILE A 40 9.91 2.13 9.47
N SER A 41 9.80 2.69 8.29
CA SER A 41 8.51 2.98 7.66
C SER A 41 8.54 2.68 6.17
N LEU A 42 7.44 2.16 5.65
CA LEU A 42 7.20 2.03 4.22
C LEU A 42 6.26 3.15 3.78
N ASN A 43 6.72 4.00 2.87
CA ASN A 43 5.92 5.11 2.35
C ASN A 43 5.23 4.74 1.05
N VAL A 44 5.97 4.09 0.15
CA VAL A 44 5.47 3.70 -1.17
C VAL A 44 6.25 2.51 -1.71
N PHE A 45 5.60 1.70 -2.51
CA PHE A 45 6.23 0.65 -3.29
C PHE A 45 5.71 0.68 -4.73
N GLY A 46 6.46 0.09 -5.66
CA GLY A 46 6.05 0.00 -7.06
C GLY A 46 7.17 -0.36 -8.03
N PRO A 47 6.82 -0.55 -9.30
CA PRO A 47 5.50 -0.33 -9.90
C PRO A 47 4.45 -1.36 -9.48
N SER A 48 3.18 -0.98 -9.55
CA SER A 48 2.04 -1.90 -9.49
C SER A 48 1.00 -1.38 -10.50
N PRO A 49 0.69 -2.15 -11.54
CA PRO A 49 1.16 -3.51 -11.81
C PRO A 49 2.65 -3.61 -12.16
N VAL A 50 3.25 -4.78 -11.86
CA VAL A 50 4.64 -5.13 -12.19
C VAL A 50 4.67 -6.40 -13.03
N ALA A 51 5.67 -6.52 -13.91
CA ALA A 51 5.90 -7.78 -14.64
C ALA A 51 6.61 -8.79 -13.73
N ARG A 52 6.29 -10.09 -13.85
CA ARG A 52 7.07 -11.16 -13.22
C ARG A 52 8.49 -11.15 -13.77
N GLY A 53 9.49 -11.33 -12.90
CA GLY A 53 10.89 -11.11 -13.24
C GLY A 53 11.33 -9.63 -13.27
N GLY A 54 10.38 -8.70 -13.13
CA GLY A 54 10.65 -7.27 -13.05
C GLY A 54 11.19 -6.83 -11.69
N GLU A 55 11.66 -5.59 -11.60
CA GLU A 55 12.18 -5.00 -10.37
C GLU A 55 11.05 -4.27 -9.61
N LEU A 56 10.89 -4.58 -8.34
CA LEU A 56 9.96 -3.92 -7.43
C LEU A 56 10.75 -3.11 -6.41
N ARG A 57 10.40 -1.83 -6.26
CA ARG A 57 11.07 -0.87 -5.38
C ARG A 57 10.20 -0.58 -4.16
N PHE A 58 10.87 -0.40 -3.03
CA PHE A 58 10.25 0.05 -1.78
C PHE A 58 10.98 1.29 -1.29
N LEU A 59 10.22 2.33 -0.99
CA LEU A 59 10.72 3.61 -0.51
C LEU A 59 10.14 3.90 0.88
N GLY A 60 11.01 4.31 1.78
CA GLY A 60 10.63 4.58 3.17
C GLY A 60 11.78 5.11 4.01
N SER A 61 11.78 4.77 5.28
CA SER A 61 12.89 5.05 6.20
C SER A 61 13.38 3.75 6.83
N GLY A 62 14.68 3.63 7.06
CA GLY A 62 15.28 2.43 7.66
C GLY A 62 15.15 1.18 6.78
N MET A 63 15.02 1.35 5.46
CA MET A 63 14.81 0.25 4.52
C MET A 63 15.99 -0.74 4.49
N ASN A 64 17.19 -0.31 4.84
CA ASN A 64 18.36 -1.16 5.00
C ASN A 64 18.25 -2.19 6.13
N GLN A 65 17.24 -2.09 7.00
CA GLN A 65 16.96 -3.02 8.08
C GLN A 65 15.96 -4.12 7.69
N VAL A 66 15.36 -4.05 6.49
CA VAL A 66 14.46 -5.08 5.99
C VAL A 66 15.28 -6.37 5.72
N THR A 67 14.83 -7.48 6.30
CA THR A 67 15.50 -8.78 6.21
C THR A 67 14.91 -9.70 5.16
N ALA A 68 13.62 -9.55 4.87
CA ALA A 68 12.95 -10.29 3.82
C ALA A 68 11.73 -9.52 3.31
N VAL A 69 11.37 -9.78 2.05
CA VAL A 69 10.12 -9.32 1.45
C VAL A 69 9.25 -10.55 1.16
N VAL A 70 8.01 -10.52 1.64
CA VAL A 70 7.05 -11.60 1.46
C VAL A 70 6.01 -11.17 0.44
N LEU A 71 5.95 -11.88 -0.68
CA LEU A 71 4.90 -11.77 -1.68
C LEU A 71 3.99 -13.02 -1.58
N PRO A 72 2.68 -12.88 -1.83
CA PRO A 72 1.81 -14.06 -1.88
C PRO A 72 2.27 -15.07 -2.93
N GLY A 73 2.09 -16.35 -2.65
CA GLY A 73 2.33 -17.44 -3.59
C GLY A 73 3.79 -17.87 -3.78
N CYS A 74 4.75 -17.21 -3.13
CA CYS A 74 6.16 -17.57 -3.23
C CYS A 74 6.86 -17.60 -1.86
N ALA A 75 8.09 -18.11 -1.82
CA ALA A 75 8.91 -18.10 -0.62
C ALA A 75 9.36 -16.68 -0.26
N ASP A 76 9.76 -16.49 1.00
CA ASP A 76 10.31 -15.23 1.48
C ASP A 76 11.56 -14.84 0.66
N ILE A 77 11.54 -13.61 0.12
CA ILE A 77 12.61 -13.08 -0.72
C ILE A 77 13.65 -12.43 0.18
N THR A 78 14.82 -13.03 0.30
CA THR A 78 15.96 -12.54 1.08
C THR A 78 17.04 -11.89 0.22
N ASP A 79 16.98 -12.09 -1.11
CA ASP A 79 17.86 -11.41 -2.06
C ASP A 79 17.36 -9.97 -2.29
N ILE A 80 17.73 -9.11 -1.37
CA ILE A 80 17.32 -7.71 -1.33
C ILE A 80 18.49 -6.83 -1.75
N LYS A 81 18.28 -6.05 -2.82
CA LYS A 81 19.23 -5.03 -3.25
C LYS A 81 19.00 -3.76 -2.44
N VAL A 82 19.84 -3.51 -1.44
CA VAL A 82 19.83 -2.28 -0.65
C VAL A 82 20.50 -1.17 -1.45
N ILE A 83 19.74 -0.14 -1.82
CA ILE A 83 20.24 1.04 -2.54
C ILE A 83 20.68 2.12 -1.54
N SER A 84 19.85 2.33 -0.49
CA SER A 84 20.10 3.28 0.60
C SER A 84 19.31 2.88 1.84
N ASP A 85 19.37 3.68 2.89
CA ASP A 85 18.48 3.55 4.05
C ASP A 85 17.01 3.91 3.74
N THR A 86 16.77 4.51 2.58
CA THR A 86 15.43 4.91 2.13
C THR A 86 14.91 4.11 0.94
N GLU A 87 15.73 3.24 0.33
CA GLU A 87 15.34 2.48 -0.85
C GLU A 87 15.93 1.08 -0.85
N ILE A 88 15.06 0.09 -1.06
CA ILE A 88 15.42 -1.28 -1.40
C ILE A 88 14.69 -1.73 -2.65
N ARG A 89 15.23 -2.75 -3.30
CA ARG A 89 14.65 -3.39 -4.48
C ARG A 89 14.76 -4.89 -4.41
N ILE A 90 13.81 -5.56 -5.05
CA ILE A 90 13.81 -7.00 -5.25
C ILE A 90 13.47 -7.32 -6.71
N THR A 91 13.82 -8.53 -7.13
CA THR A 91 13.28 -9.11 -8.36
C THR A 91 12.04 -9.93 -8.02
N VAL A 92 10.95 -9.70 -8.74
CA VAL A 92 9.68 -10.40 -8.52
C VAL A 92 9.78 -11.84 -9.04
N PRO A 93 9.53 -12.87 -8.19
CA PRO A 93 9.50 -14.26 -8.63
C PRO A 93 8.38 -14.55 -9.65
N GLN A 94 8.58 -15.59 -10.47
CA GLN A 94 7.58 -16.00 -11.47
C GLN A 94 6.30 -16.53 -10.84
N GLU A 95 6.41 -17.20 -9.69
CA GLU A 95 5.31 -17.80 -8.93
C GLU A 95 4.53 -16.81 -8.07
N ALA A 96 4.99 -15.56 -7.93
CA ALA A 96 4.32 -14.56 -7.11
C ALA A 96 2.87 -14.33 -7.54
N GLN A 97 1.98 -14.19 -6.56
CA GLN A 97 0.55 -13.95 -6.77
C GLN A 97 0.16 -12.53 -6.34
N PRO A 98 -0.93 -11.96 -6.88
CA PRO A 98 -1.46 -10.68 -6.43
C PRO A 98 -1.81 -10.68 -4.94
N GLY A 99 -1.62 -9.55 -4.26
CA GLY A 99 -2.01 -9.38 -2.88
C GLY A 99 -1.12 -8.42 -2.11
N LEU A 100 -1.32 -8.37 -0.80
CA LEU A 100 -0.55 -7.50 0.08
C LEU A 100 0.89 -7.99 0.22
N VAL A 101 1.81 -7.03 0.26
CA VAL A 101 3.25 -7.29 0.43
C VAL A 101 3.63 -7.06 1.88
N THR A 102 4.44 -7.92 2.45
CA THR A 102 4.94 -7.78 3.81
C THR A 102 6.47 -7.65 3.82
N LEU A 103 6.97 -6.63 4.50
CA LEU A 103 8.39 -6.43 4.78
C LEU A 103 8.70 -6.97 6.18
N ARG A 104 9.58 -7.94 6.29
CA ARG A 104 10.06 -8.44 7.59
C ARG A 104 11.20 -7.56 8.09
N THR A 105 11.08 -7.09 9.33
CA THR A 105 12.09 -6.26 9.98
C THR A 105 12.41 -6.80 11.37
N PRO A 106 13.56 -6.44 11.97
CA PRO A 106 13.90 -6.85 13.34
C PRO A 106 12.88 -6.38 14.39
N ASN A 107 12.14 -5.33 14.10
CA ASN A 107 11.17 -4.73 15.02
C ASN A 107 9.73 -5.23 14.80
N GLY A 108 9.50 -6.05 13.77
CA GLY A 108 8.20 -6.58 13.39
C GLY A 108 7.94 -6.45 11.88
N ASP A 109 6.78 -6.90 11.46
CA ASP A 109 6.40 -6.95 10.05
C ASP A 109 5.61 -5.69 9.65
N ILE A 110 5.90 -5.16 8.46
CA ILE A 110 5.20 -4.03 7.85
C ILE A 110 4.45 -4.56 6.64
N THR A 111 3.11 -4.49 6.66
CA THR A 111 2.28 -4.93 5.54
C THR A 111 1.73 -3.73 4.76
N THR A 112 1.73 -3.81 3.44
CA THR A 112 1.20 -2.74 2.57
C THR A 112 -0.31 -2.61 2.71
N LYS A 113 -0.84 -1.40 2.48
CA LYS A 113 -2.28 -1.12 2.45
C LYS A 113 -2.91 -1.48 1.11
N THR A 114 -2.11 -1.39 0.05
CA THR A 114 -2.53 -1.67 -1.32
C THR A 114 -1.93 -2.97 -1.79
N GLU A 115 -2.64 -3.66 -2.64
CA GLU A 115 -2.19 -4.90 -3.23
C GLU A 115 -1.19 -4.66 -4.36
N LEU A 116 -0.22 -5.55 -4.45
CA LEU A 116 0.60 -5.71 -5.63
C LEU A 116 -0.21 -6.44 -6.70
N THR A 117 -0.22 -5.89 -7.90
CA THR A 117 -0.83 -6.50 -9.08
C THR A 117 0.22 -6.75 -10.15
N PHE A 118 -0.11 -7.61 -11.12
CA PHE A 118 0.83 -7.99 -12.17
C PHE A 118 0.35 -7.56 -13.54
N THR A 119 1.31 -7.20 -14.40
CA THR A 119 1.08 -7.09 -15.83
C THR A 119 1.20 -8.49 -16.42
N GLU A 120 0.12 -8.99 -16.98
CA GLU A 120 0.13 -10.26 -17.69
C GLU A 120 0.45 -10.01 -19.17
N PRO A 121 1.44 -10.71 -19.73
CA PRO A 121 1.81 -10.55 -21.13
C PRO A 121 0.73 -11.15 -22.01
N ILE A 122 0.03 -10.32 -22.79
CA ILE A 122 -0.90 -10.80 -23.82
C ILE A 122 -0.08 -11.44 -24.93
N SER A 123 -0.38 -12.68 -25.27
CA SER A 123 0.20 -13.37 -26.43
C SER A 123 -0.89 -13.88 -27.36
N ILE A 124 -0.68 -13.72 -28.68
CA ILE A 124 -1.53 -14.31 -29.72
C ILE A 124 -0.73 -15.46 -30.32
N GLU A 125 -1.26 -16.67 -30.19
CA GLU A 125 -0.64 -17.89 -30.72
C GLU A 125 -1.09 -18.18 -32.14
N SER A 126 -2.39 -18.01 -32.40
CA SER A 126 -2.97 -18.26 -33.70
C SER A 126 -4.20 -17.40 -33.98
N PHE A 127 -4.53 -17.26 -35.24
CA PHE A 127 -5.82 -16.70 -35.69
C PHE A 127 -6.34 -17.45 -36.90
N THR A 128 -7.63 -17.67 -36.94
CA THR A 128 -8.31 -18.44 -37.99
C THR A 128 -9.66 -17.82 -38.34
N PRO A 129 -9.95 -17.62 -39.67
CA PRO A 129 -9.09 -17.83 -40.84
C PRO A 129 -8.00 -16.77 -41.01
N SER A 130 -6.99 -17.01 -41.83
CA SER A 130 -5.90 -16.06 -42.08
C SER A 130 -6.31 -14.87 -42.96
N ALA A 131 -7.49 -14.91 -43.55
CA ALA A 131 -8.10 -13.81 -44.30
C ALA A 131 -9.60 -13.83 -44.06
N VAL A 132 -10.16 -12.66 -43.74
CA VAL A 132 -11.57 -12.45 -43.44
C VAL A 132 -12.16 -11.37 -44.33
N LEU A 133 -13.44 -11.49 -44.66
CA LEU A 133 -14.24 -10.45 -45.28
C LEU A 133 -15.09 -9.74 -44.24
N PRO A 134 -15.59 -8.53 -44.54
CA PRO A 134 -16.49 -7.84 -43.60
C PRO A 134 -17.72 -8.69 -43.27
N GLY A 135 -17.92 -8.99 -41.99
CA GLY A 135 -18.99 -9.83 -41.49
C GLY A 135 -18.61 -11.28 -41.21
N ASP A 136 -17.40 -11.70 -41.54
CA ASP A 136 -16.89 -13.01 -41.17
C ASP A 136 -16.47 -13.05 -39.71
N GLU A 137 -16.45 -14.26 -39.13
CA GLU A 137 -15.97 -14.51 -37.78
C GLU A 137 -14.47 -14.82 -37.78
N LEU A 138 -13.72 -14.17 -36.92
CA LEU A 138 -12.30 -14.42 -36.67
C LEU A 138 -12.11 -15.02 -35.29
N THR A 139 -11.53 -16.18 -35.21
CA THR A 139 -11.12 -16.81 -33.96
C THR A 139 -9.66 -16.49 -33.68
N ILE A 140 -9.37 -15.95 -32.51
CA ILE A 140 -8.01 -15.66 -32.02
C ILE A 140 -7.76 -16.56 -30.80
N GLU A 141 -6.64 -17.28 -30.82
CA GLU A 141 -6.18 -18.11 -29.71
C GLU A 141 -4.89 -17.55 -29.13
N GLY A 142 -4.75 -17.60 -27.80
CA GLY A 142 -3.59 -17.08 -27.09
C GLY A 142 -3.83 -16.99 -25.61
N GLU A 143 -2.89 -16.38 -24.91
CA GLU A 143 -2.94 -16.19 -23.46
C GLU A 143 -3.37 -14.77 -23.10
N TYR A 144 -4.13 -14.64 -22.00
CA TYR A 144 -4.61 -13.37 -21.44
C TYR A 144 -5.43 -12.51 -22.40
N LEU A 145 -6.11 -13.14 -23.36
CA LEU A 145 -6.94 -12.44 -24.36
C LEU A 145 -8.13 -11.69 -23.75
N ASN A 146 -8.54 -12.07 -22.54
CA ASN A 146 -9.55 -11.35 -21.76
C ASN A 146 -9.14 -9.91 -21.36
N LEU A 147 -7.87 -9.55 -21.51
CA LEU A 147 -7.35 -8.21 -21.28
C LEU A 147 -7.41 -7.32 -22.53
N ILE A 148 -7.77 -7.88 -23.68
CA ILE A 148 -7.92 -7.12 -24.92
C ILE A 148 -9.25 -6.35 -24.87
N HIS A 149 -9.19 -5.04 -25.05
CA HIS A 149 -10.37 -4.17 -25.07
C HIS A 149 -10.83 -3.84 -26.48
N GLU A 150 -9.93 -3.88 -27.46
CA GLU A 150 -10.23 -3.48 -28.83
C GLU A 150 -9.33 -4.23 -29.80
N VAL A 151 -9.88 -4.59 -30.94
CA VAL A 151 -9.15 -5.16 -32.09
C VAL A 151 -9.44 -4.29 -33.30
N ILE A 152 -8.40 -3.77 -33.93
CA ILE A 152 -8.50 -2.88 -35.11
C ILE A 152 -7.96 -3.64 -36.33
N PHE A 153 -8.72 -3.58 -37.44
CA PHE A 153 -8.37 -4.19 -38.71
C PHE A 153 -8.05 -3.13 -39.77
#